data_a792ba1bb8d97765f6c12df0f16fdb6b
#
_entry.id   a792ba1bb8d97765f6c12df0f16fdb6b
#
_cell.length_a   1.000
_cell.length_b   1.000
_cell.length_c   1.000
_cell.angle_alpha   90.00
_cell.angle_beta   90.00
_cell.angle_gamma   90.00
#
_symmetry.space_group_name_H-M   'P 1'
#
loop_
_entity.id
_entity.type
_entity.pdbx_description
1 polymer ?
#
loop_
_entity_poly.entity_id
_entity_poly.type
_entity_poly.pdbx_seq_one_letter_code
_entity_poly.pdbx_strand_id
1 'polypeptide(L)'
;MGDRYKGRPDLALIELVESAKTACVFTQNKFCAAPVSLAKSHVKKSRPRFLVINSGNANAGTGVAGDKAAISVCRAVAKYGSCRLEEVLPFSTGIIGELLNSDLIVDSIPKAFSDLSSNKWLDAAGAIITTDTRIKARSAQIYIGDEKASITGIAKGSGMIKPNMATMLAFVAVDANISQKALDRICSAASELSFNRITVDGDTSTNDALALISSGSLGNSEINVGDADYESVFRGILLVCQELAKDIARDGEGATKFITVNVSGGKSESECKNVAFAVAESPLVKTALFAADANWGRVLAAVGRAIDSDTPIEDIDIKFGEHSIVANGLPADHDEDKLNDLLLLPDIEINIALGKSQEDVTVWSCDLSYDYVRINAEYRS
;
A
#
# COMPACT_ATOMS: atom_id res chain seq x y z
N MET A 1 8.84 20.01 12.16
CA MET A 1 8.60 19.48 10.82
C MET A 1 8.44 20.62 9.85
N GLY A 2 8.70 20.46 8.53
CA GLY A 2 8.83 21.61 7.61
C GLY A 2 7.57 22.45 7.45
N ASP A 3 7.72 23.67 6.95
CA ASP A 3 6.64 24.65 6.82
C ASP A 3 5.39 24.18 6.03
N ARG A 4 5.54 23.16 5.18
CA ARG A 4 4.44 22.53 4.41
C ARG A 4 3.37 21.85 5.29
N TYR A 5 3.72 21.45 6.52
CA TYR A 5 2.84 20.71 7.42
C TYR A 5 2.30 21.57 8.57
N LYS A 6 2.52 22.89 8.53
CA LYS A 6 2.00 23.81 9.55
C LYS A 6 0.48 23.69 9.67
N GLY A 7 0.02 23.38 10.87
CA GLY A 7 -1.40 23.28 11.21
C GLY A 7 -2.06 21.93 10.96
N ARG A 8 -1.31 20.90 10.47
CA ARG A 8 -1.79 19.53 10.36
C ARG A 8 -1.21 18.66 11.49
N PRO A 9 -1.99 17.71 12.03
CA PRO A 9 -1.43 16.64 12.86
C PRO A 9 -0.38 15.86 12.07
N ASP A 10 0.73 15.51 12.71
CA ASP A 10 1.85 14.80 12.12
C ASP A 10 2.42 13.70 13.03
N LEU A 11 1.66 13.39 14.09
CA LEU A 11 1.94 12.29 15.01
C LEU A 11 0.65 11.51 15.28
N ALA A 12 0.68 10.20 15.04
CA ALA A 12 -0.38 9.27 15.43
C ALA A 12 0.17 8.27 16.45
N LEU A 13 -0.67 7.92 17.42
CA LEU A 13 -0.42 6.88 18.41
C LEU A 13 -1.58 5.90 18.39
N ILE A 14 -1.30 4.62 18.18
CA ILE A 14 -2.28 3.53 18.25
C ILE A 14 -1.94 2.68 19.46
N GLU A 15 -2.88 2.56 20.39
CA GLU A 15 -2.79 1.66 21.52
C GLU A 15 -3.50 0.35 21.21
N LEU A 16 -2.88 -0.76 21.55
CA LEU A 16 -3.39 -2.11 21.37
C LEU A 16 -3.75 -2.70 22.73
N VAL A 17 -4.87 -3.43 22.77
CA VAL A 17 -5.23 -4.22 23.96
C VAL A 17 -4.15 -5.28 24.24
N GLU A 18 -4.01 -5.68 25.49
CA GLU A 18 -2.93 -6.59 25.92
C GLU A 18 -2.97 -7.96 25.23
N SER A 19 -4.17 -8.43 24.89
CA SER A 19 -4.39 -9.69 24.16
C SER A 19 -4.04 -9.62 22.66
N ALA A 20 -3.87 -8.41 22.11
CA ALA A 20 -3.70 -8.22 20.69
C ALA A 20 -2.47 -8.96 20.14
N LYS A 21 -2.63 -9.51 18.94
CA LYS A 21 -1.55 -10.08 18.14
C LYS A 21 -1.34 -9.18 16.94
N THR A 22 -0.10 -9.06 16.51
CA THR A 22 0.28 -8.21 15.37
C THR A 22 1.18 -8.96 14.43
N ALA A 23 0.86 -8.93 13.15
CA ALA A 23 1.73 -9.36 12.06
C ALA A 23 2.16 -8.14 11.25
N CYS A 24 3.40 -8.11 10.79
CA CYS A 24 3.92 -7.00 10.01
C CYS A 24 4.67 -7.48 8.78
N VAL A 25 4.48 -6.77 7.67
CA VAL A 25 5.33 -6.85 6.49
C VAL A 25 6.02 -5.50 6.32
N PHE A 26 7.28 -5.54 5.86
CA PHE A 26 8.12 -4.36 5.78
C PHE A 26 8.89 -4.33 4.46
N THR A 27 9.29 -3.12 4.04
CA THR A 27 10.11 -2.91 2.85
C THR A 27 11.32 -3.84 2.75
N GLN A 28 11.61 -4.27 1.53
CA GLN A 28 12.82 -5.01 1.17
C GLN A 28 13.93 -4.09 0.65
N ASN A 29 13.70 -2.78 0.61
CA ASN A 29 14.72 -1.83 0.23
C ASN A 29 15.95 -1.98 1.13
N LYS A 30 17.13 -2.09 0.54
CA LYS A 30 18.39 -2.25 1.29
C LYS A 30 18.74 -1.01 2.13
N PHE A 31 18.31 0.18 1.70
CA PHE A 31 18.36 1.40 2.51
C PHE A 31 17.16 1.48 3.45
N CYS A 32 16.96 0.44 4.24
CA CYS A 32 15.89 0.35 5.21
C CYS A 32 16.03 1.47 6.27
N ALA A 33 14.95 2.22 6.48
CA ALA A 33 14.91 3.31 7.45
C ALA A 33 15.10 2.81 8.90
N ALA A 34 15.65 3.65 9.77
CA ALA A 34 15.87 3.33 11.18
C ALA A 34 14.60 2.83 11.90
N PRO A 35 13.41 3.48 11.78
CA PRO A 35 12.18 3.00 12.41
C PRO A 35 11.78 1.60 11.91
N VAL A 36 11.96 1.30 10.63
CA VAL A 36 11.63 -0.03 10.07
C VAL A 36 12.54 -1.11 10.64
N SER A 37 13.85 -0.85 10.72
CA SER A 37 14.83 -1.77 11.29
C SER A 37 14.52 -2.05 12.77
N LEU A 38 14.14 -1.01 13.52
CA LEU A 38 13.77 -1.13 14.93
C LEU A 38 12.45 -1.89 15.09
N ALA A 39 11.42 -1.57 14.31
CA ALA A 39 10.12 -2.27 14.34
C ALA A 39 10.28 -3.76 14.01
N LYS A 40 11.07 -4.11 12.96
CA LYS A 40 11.44 -5.51 12.64
C LYS A 40 12.07 -6.25 13.83
N SER A 41 12.90 -5.57 14.59
CA SER A 41 13.53 -6.15 15.78
C SER A 41 12.55 -6.32 16.94
N HIS A 42 11.69 -5.32 17.17
CA HIS A 42 10.74 -5.28 18.28
C HIS A 42 9.64 -6.33 18.13
N VAL A 43 9.00 -6.41 16.95
CA VAL A 43 7.91 -7.37 16.71
C VAL A 43 8.34 -8.83 16.86
N LYS A 44 9.63 -9.14 16.65
CA LYS A 44 10.19 -10.49 16.89
C LYS A 44 10.40 -10.81 18.37
N LYS A 45 10.55 -9.78 19.23
CA LYS A 45 10.89 -9.95 20.63
C LYS A 45 9.69 -9.89 21.55
N SER A 46 8.64 -9.16 21.15
CA SER A 46 7.51 -8.87 22.01
C SER A 46 6.23 -8.65 21.21
N ARG A 47 5.08 -8.84 21.86
CA ARG A 47 3.79 -8.39 21.32
C ARG A 47 3.71 -6.87 21.48
N PRO A 48 3.45 -6.12 20.39
CA PRO A 48 3.31 -4.67 20.48
C PRO A 48 2.10 -4.25 21.32
N ARG A 49 2.30 -3.18 22.09
CA ARG A 49 1.25 -2.47 22.83
C ARG A 49 0.95 -1.11 22.21
N PHE A 50 1.94 -0.52 21.54
CA PHE A 50 1.80 0.79 20.90
C PHE A 50 2.46 0.79 19.52
N LEU A 51 1.80 1.49 18.59
CA LEU A 51 2.39 1.88 17.32
C LEU A 51 2.47 3.41 17.31
N VAL A 52 3.66 3.96 17.09
CA VAL A 52 3.88 5.41 17.00
C VAL A 52 4.33 5.77 15.60
N ILE A 53 3.62 6.70 14.97
CA ILE A 53 3.81 7.06 13.56
C ILE A 53 4.03 8.56 13.46
N ASN A 54 5.15 9.00 12.90
CA ASN A 54 5.35 10.39 12.52
C ASN A 54 5.33 10.58 11.01
N SER A 55 4.74 11.69 10.57
CA SER A 55 4.80 12.14 9.18
C SER A 55 5.68 13.38 9.02
N GLY A 56 6.12 13.66 7.77
CA GLY A 56 6.97 14.79 7.42
C GLY A 56 8.47 14.50 7.41
N ASN A 57 8.94 13.48 8.12
CA ASN A 57 10.34 13.04 8.10
C ASN A 57 10.38 11.51 8.13
N ALA A 58 11.09 10.91 7.17
CA ALA A 58 11.20 9.46 7.01
C ALA A 58 12.16 8.80 8.01
N ASN A 59 13.05 9.57 8.64
CA ASN A 59 14.16 9.06 9.44
C ASN A 59 14.94 7.96 8.71
N ALA A 60 15.21 8.18 7.43
CA ALA A 60 15.91 7.28 6.54
C ALA A 60 17.19 7.93 6.00
N GLY A 61 18.25 7.15 5.81
CA GLY A 61 19.55 7.64 5.35
C GLY A 61 20.30 8.47 6.40
N THR A 62 19.95 8.34 7.68
CA THR A 62 20.44 9.17 8.81
C THR A 62 21.42 8.42 9.73
N GLY A 63 21.71 7.14 9.43
CA GLY A 63 22.68 6.33 10.16
C GLY A 63 22.40 6.23 11.65
N VAL A 64 23.45 6.18 12.46
CA VAL A 64 23.36 6.02 13.93
C VAL A 64 22.52 7.11 14.62
N ALA A 65 22.49 8.32 14.07
CA ALA A 65 21.66 9.40 14.62
C ALA A 65 20.17 9.09 14.47
N GLY A 66 19.77 8.54 13.33
CA GLY A 66 18.41 8.08 13.08
C GLY A 66 17.98 6.93 13.99
N ASP A 67 18.88 5.96 14.21
CA ASP A 67 18.63 4.84 15.15
C ASP A 67 18.38 5.37 16.57
N LYS A 68 19.22 6.28 17.04
CA LYS A 68 19.06 6.92 18.36
C LYS A 68 17.74 7.68 18.47
N ALA A 69 17.34 8.41 17.42
CA ALA A 69 16.09 9.14 17.39
C ALA A 69 14.87 8.19 17.46
N ALA A 70 14.86 7.11 16.69
CA ALA A 70 13.80 6.11 16.74
C ALA A 70 13.69 5.45 18.13
N ILE A 71 14.83 5.09 18.74
CA ILE A 71 14.88 4.51 20.10
C ILE A 71 14.38 5.53 21.13
N SER A 72 14.73 6.83 21.01
CA SER A 72 14.28 7.88 21.91
C SER A 72 12.76 8.01 21.92
N VAL A 73 12.15 8.04 20.74
CA VAL A 73 10.69 8.08 20.58
C VAL A 73 10.03 6.85 21.21
N CYS A 74 10.51 5.63 20.90
CA CYS A 74 9.98 4.41 21.51
C CYS A 74 10.11 4.40 23.03
N ARG A 75 11.24 4.88 23.57
CA ARG A 75 11.46 4.97 25.03
C ARG A 75 10.47 5.93 25.70
N ALA A 76 10.17 7.05 25.06
CA ALA A 76 9.19 7.99 25.58
C ALA A 76 7.78 7.37 25.62
N VAL A 77 7.35 6.73 24.51
CA VAL A 77 6.07 6.01 24.47
C VAL A 77 6.01 4.89 25.52
N ALA A 78 7.06 4.07 25.62
CA ALA A 78 7.13 2.97 26.59
C ALA A 78 7.02 3.47 28.04
N LYS A 79 7.67 4.60 28.36
CA LYS A 79 7.59 5.23 29.69
C LYS A 79 6.16 5.67 30.01
N TYR A 80 5.47 6.37 29.11
CA TYR A 80 4.10 6.83 29.33
C TYR A 80 3.09 5.69 29.32
N GLY A 81 3.25 4.72 28.41
CA GLY A 81 2.40 3.53 28.29
C GLY A 81 2.69 2.45 29.31
N SER A 82 3.65 2.64 30.24
CA SER A 82 4.06 1.67 31.26
C SER A 82 4.32 0.28 30.68
N CYS A 83 5.05 0.22 29.55
CA CYS A 83 5.38 -1.01 28.85
C CYS A 83 6.90 -1.09 28.55
N ARG A 84 7.35 -2.22 27.99
CA ARG A 84 8.76 -2.40 27.60
C ARG A 84 9.04 -1.67 26.29
N LEU A 85 10.30 -1.33 26.06
CA LEU A 85 10.74 -0.67 24.82
C LEU A 85 10.33 -1.45 23.57
N GLU A 86 10.49 -2.77 23.61
CA GLU A 86 10.18 -3.67 22.50
C GLU A 86 8.67 -3.83 22.22
N GLU A 87 7.82 -3.33 23.10
CA GLU A 87 6.36 -3.30 22.92
C GLU A 87 5.87 -2.06 22.17
N VAL A 88 6.79 -1.22 21.69
CA VAL A 88 6.51 -0.04 20.87
C VAL A 88 7.06 -0.22 19.46
N LEU A 89 6.22 -0.13 18.45
CA LEU A 89 6.64 -0.16 17.04
C LEU A 89 6.68 1.27 16.48
N PRO A 90 7.85 1.78 16.05
CA PRO A 90 7.96 3.07 15.41
C PRO A 90 7.72 2.96 13.89
N PHE A 91 7.05 3.97 13.32
CA PHE A 91 6.90 4.17 11.88
C PHE A 91 7.13 5.64 11.55
N SER A 92 7.72 5.92 10.39
CA SER A 92 7.99 7.28 9.93
C SER A 92 7.73 7.37 8.44
N THR A 93 7.34 8.55 7.97
CA THR A 93 7.16 8.84 6.54
C THR A 93 7.44 10.30 6.24
N GLY A 94 7.97 10.63 5.06
CA GLY A 94 8.28 11.97 4.62
C GLY A 94 9.66 12.09 4.01
N ILE A 95 10.36 13.20 4.27
CA ILE A 95 11.65 13.53 3.65
C ILE A 95 12.74 12.55 4.10
N ILE A 96 13.51 12.06 3.13
CA ILE A 96 14.67 11.19 3.31
C ILE A 96 15.95 12.04 3.43
N GLY A 97 16.90 11.61 4.28
CA GLY A 97 18.21 12.25 4.42
C GLY A 97 18.27 13.41 5.41
N GLU A 98 17.16 13.73 6.08
CA GLU A 98 17.10 14.74 7.12
C GLU A 98 17.02 14.10 8.51
N LEU A 99 17.72 14.68 9.50
CA LEU A 99 17.67 14.20 10.87
C LEU A 99 16.29 14.42 11.47
N LEU A 100 15.74 13.37 12.08
CA LEU A 100 14.49 13.47 12.82
C LEU A 100 14.68 14.27 14.10
N ASN A 101 13.88 15.33 14.29
CA ASN A 101 13.82 16.02 15.58
C ASN A 101 12.97 15.21 16.57
N SER A 102 13.62 14.22 17.21
CA SER A 102 12.94 13.33 18.15
C SER A 102 12.43 14.05 19.40
N ASP A 103 13.02 15.17 19.80
CA ASP A 103 12.63 15.89 21.01
C ASP A 103 11.23 16.48 20.86
N LEU A 104 10.90 17.04 19.69
CA LEU A 104 9.54 17.52 19.40
C LEU A 104 8.49 16.40 19.49
N ILE A 105 8.84 15.20 19.03
CA ILE A 105 7.95 14.05 19.14
C ILE A 105 7.80 13.64 20.61
N VAL A 106 8.92 13.52 21.33
CA VAL A 106 8.93 13.16 22.76
C VAL A 106 8.07 14.12 23.58
N ASP A 107 8.19 15.43 23.33
CA ASP A 107 7.39 16.46 24.00
C ASP A 107 5.90 16.38 23.68
N SER A 108 5.55 15.79 22.54
CA SER A 108 4.15 15.62 22.09
C SER A 108 3.50 14.32 22.60
N ILE A 109 4.28 13.35 23.10
CA ILE A 109 3.77 12.05 23.57
C ILE A 109 2.71 12.19 24.66
N PRO A 110 2.87 13.04 25.70
CA PRO A 110 1.82 13.20 26.73
C PRO A 110 0.46 13.59 26.15
N LYS A 111 0.47 14.50 25.17
CA LYS A 111 -0.75 14.93 24.48
C LYS A 111 -1.33 13.78 23.65
N ALA A 112 -0.51 13.04 22.93
CA ALA A 112 -0.98 11.89 22.14
C ALA A 112 -1.68 10.85 23.02
N PHE A 113 -1.16 10.58 24.22
CA PHE A 113 -1.80 9.69 25.19
C PHE A 113 -3.14 10.26 25.73
N SER A 114 -3.20 11.55 26.02
CA SER A 114 -4.45 12.18 26.48
C SER A 114 -5.56 12.22 25.41
N ASP A 115 -5.15 12.14 24.13
CA ASP A 115 -6.03 12.18 22.98
C ASP A 115 -6.49 10.79 22.49
N LEU A 116 -6.00 9.69 23.09
CA LEU A 116 -6.37 8.32 22.71
C LEU A 116 -7.88 8.11 22.83
N SER A 117 -8.49 7.60 21.76
CA SER A 117 -9.91 7.27 21.71
C SER A 117 -10.22 6.28 20.60
N SER A 118 -11.15 5.36 20.82
CA SER A 118 -11.57 4.37 19.82
C SER A 118 -12.22 4.98 18.58
N ASN A 119 -12.66 6.24 18.64
CA ASN A 119 -13.36 6.93 17.55
C ASN A 119 -12.43 7.77 16.65
N LYS A 120 -11.10 7.74 16.85
CA LYS A 120 -10.16 8.63 16.16
C LYS A 120 -9.38 7.97 15.01
N TRP A 121 -9.94 6.95 14.38
CA TRP A 121 -9.31 6.33 13.21
C TRP A 121 -9.05 7.32 12.06
N LEU A 122 -10.03 8.22 11.80
CA LEU A 122 -9.88 9.23 10.74
C LEU A 122 -8.85 10.31 11.11
N ASP A 123 -8.75 10.68 12.39
CA ASP A 123 -7.72 11.61 12.86
C ASP A 123 -6.33 11.00 12.71
N ALA A 124 -6.16 9.72 13.07
CA ALA A 124 -4.92 8.98 12.85
C ALA A 124 -4.58 8.89 11.35
N ALA A 125 -5.56 8.58 10.49
CA ALA A 125 -5.38 8.54 9.05
C ALA A 125 -4.93 9.91 8.50
N GLY A 126 -5.47 11.01 9.02
CA GLY A 126 -5.07 12.38 8.67
C GLY A 126 -3.67 12.75 9.15
N ALA A 127 -3.21 12.17 10.27
CA ALA A 127 -1.89 12.46 10.84
C ALA A 127 -0.74 11.73 10.11
N ILE A 128 -1.01 10.66 9.36
CA ILE A 128 0.02 9.86 8.69
C ILE A 128 0.26 10.25 7.22
N ILE A 129 -0.60 11.09 6.61
CA ILE A 129 -0.47 11.48 5.20
C ILE A 129 0.66 12.50 4.98
N THR A 130 1.20 12.53 3.75
CA THR A 130 2.26 13.46 3.34
C THR A 130 1.84 14.29 2.13
N THR A 131 2.09 13.80 0.92
CA THR A 131 1.64 14.39 -0.34
C THR A 131 0.23 13.93 -0.74
N ASP A 132 -0.34 13.02 0.03
CA ASP A 132 -1.72 12.55 -0.16
C ASP A 132 -2.71 13.72 -0.20
N THR A 133 -3.67 13.67 -1.11
CA THR A 133 -4.72 14.72 -1.25
C THR A 133 -5.97 14.37 -0.43
N ARG A 134 -6.11 13.10 -0.01
CA ARG A 134 -7.25 12.59 0.75
C ARG A 134 -6.84 11.54 1.78
N ILE A 135 -7.65 11.44 2.84
CA ILE A 135 -7.55 10.38 3.84
C ILE A 135 -8.02 9.05 3.23
N LYS A 136 -7.26 7.98 3.49
CA LYS A 136 -7.59 6.62 3.05
C LYS A 136 -7.94 5.79 4.26
N ALA A 137 -9.24 5.47 4.40
CA ALA A 137 -9.78 4.66 5.48
C ALA A 137 -10.89 3.76 4.93
N ARG A 138 -10.87 2.47 5.29
CA ARG A 138 -11.84 1.47 4.85
C ARG A 138 -12.26 0.60 6.01
N SER A 139 -13.51 0.15 5.98
CA SER A 139 -14.02 -0.80 6.95
C SER A 139 -14.92 -1.82 6.27
N ALA A 140 -14.85 -3.06 6.75
CA ALA A 140 -15.70 -4.15 6.30
C ALA A 140 -16.24 -4.94 7.51
N GLN A 141 -17.30 -5.68 7.31
CA GLN A 141 -17.87 -6.58 8.28
C GLN A 141 -17.96 -7.98 7.70
N ILE A 142 -17.61 -8.96 8.49
CA ILE A 142 -17.69 -10.39 8.18
C ILE A 142 -18.42 -11.12 9.29
N TYR A 143 -18.85 -12.35 9.03
CA TYR A 143 -19.41 -13.24 10.06
C TYR A 143 -18.38 -14.30 10.43
N ILE A 144 -18.25 -14.56 11.73
CA ILE A 144 -17.47 -15.64 12.34
C ILE A 144 -18.45 -16.44 13.18
N GLY A 145 -18.86 -17.60 12.68
CA GLY A 145 -20.08 -18.24 13.19
C GLY A 145 -21.27 -17.27 13.07
N ASP A 146 -21.98 -17.04 14.18
CA ASP A 146 -23.11 -16.11 14.24
C ASP A 146 -22.70 -14.67 14.66
N GLU A 147 -21.44 -14.46 15.01
CA GLU A 147 -20.91 -13.18 15.49
C GLU A 147 -20.43 -12.29 14.33
N LYS A 148 -20.67 -11.00 14.44
CA LYS A 148 -20.30 -10.00 13.43
C LYS A 148 -18.97 -9.36 13.78
N ALA A 149 -17.93 -9.72 13.06
CA ALA A 149 -16.60 -9.15 13.21
C ALA A 149 -16.42 -7.91 12.33
N SER A 150 -15.67 -6.93 12.81
CA SER A 150 -15.34 -5.68 12.13
C SER A 150 -13.86 -5.63 11.77
N ILE A 151 -13.59 -5.21 10.54
CA ILE A 151 -12.25 -4.96 10.02
C ILE A 151 -12.17 -3.49 9.67
N THR A 152 -11.19 -2.77 10.20
CA THR A 152 -10.95 -1.35 9.89
C THR A 152 -9.49 -1.14 9.54
N GLY A 153 -9.23 -0.38 8.48
CA GLY A 153 -7.89 -0.08 8.05
C GLY A 153 -7.73 1.37 7.62
N ILE A 154 -6.54 1.90 7.82
CA ILE A 154 -6.08 3.19 7.31
C ILE A 154 -4.77 3.00 6.56
N ALA A 155 -4.56 3.81 5.52
CA ALA A 155 -3.32 3.81 4.77
C ALA A 155 -2.93 5.21 4.31
N LYS A 156 -1.65 5.38 3.97
CA LYS A 156 -1.12 6.56 3.30
C LYS A 156 -0.17 6.16 2.17
N GLY A 157 -0.10 6.99 1.18
CA GLY A 157 0.79 6.87 0.04
C GLY A 157 0.24 7.61 -1.17
N SER A 158 1.12 8.26 -1.94
CA SER A 158 0.76 9.03 -3.13
C SER A 158 1.93 9.06 -4.14
N GLY A 159 3.17 9.21 -3.69
CA GLY A 159 4.40 9.09 -4.48
C GLY A 159 5.38 8.08 -3.91
N MET A 160 6.39 7.70 -4.71
CA MET A 160 7.34 6.63 -4.42
C MET A 160 6.59 5.31 -4.16
N ILE A 161 5.73 4.91 -5.11
CA ILE A 161 4.82 3.75 -4.97
C ILE A 161 5.14 2.68 -6.02
N LYS A 162 5.90 1.69 -5.61
CA LYS A 162 6.04 0.36 -6.20
C LYS A 162 6.36 -0.63 -5.10
N PRO A 163 5.35 -1.16 -4.43
CA PRO A 163 5.58 -2.07 -3.34
C PRO A 163 6.19 -3.39 -3.82
N ASN A 164 7.42 -3.64 -3.45
CA ASN A 164 7.99 -4.97 -3.40
C ASN A 164 8.06 -5.38 -1.94
N MET A 165 6.91 -5.74 -1.34
CA MET A 165 6.64 -5.79 0.09
C MET A 165 6.66 -4.38 0.73
N ALA A 166 5.97 -3.42 0.10
CA ALA A 166 5.44 -2.14 0.59
C ALA A 166 6.10 -0.86 0.06
N THR A 167 5.28 0.12 -0.43
CA THR A 167 5.64 1.56 -0.55
C THR A 167 4.51 2.41 0.03
N MET A 168 4.17 2.16 1.29
CA MET A 168 3.08 2.83 1.99
C MET A 168 3.17 2.56 3.49
N LEU A 169 2.39 3.25 4.28
CA LEU A 169 2.07 2.80 5.63
C LEU A 169 0.60 2.39 5.65
N ALA A 170 0.34 1.18 6.13
CA ALA A 170 -1.03 0.70 6.35
C ALA A 170 -1.15 0.02 7.71
N PHE A 171 -2.25 0.30 8.38
CA PHE A 171 -2.61 -0.25 9.68
C PHE A 171 -4.02 -0.81 9.57
N VAL A 172 -4.16 -2.13 9.68
CA VAL A 172 -5.43 -2.84 9.55
C VAL A 172 -5.69 -3.60 10.83
N ALA A 173 -6.85 -3.43 11.44
CA ALA A 173 -7.25 -4.12 12.66
C ALA A 173 -8.54 -4.90 12.45
N VAL A 174 -8.61 -6.08 13.06
CA VAL A 174 -9.82 -6.91 13.16
C VAL A 174 -10.06 -7.27 14.62
N ASP A 175 -11.31 -7.27 15.01
CA ASP A 175 -11.71 -7.63 16.38
C ASP A 175 -11.72 -9.15 16.66
N ALA A 176 -11.65 -9.97 15.63
CA ALA A 176 -11.53 -11.43 15.74
C ALA A 176 -10.25 -11.88 16.47
N ASN A 177 -10.35 -13.01 17.18
CA ASN A 177 -9.20 -13.70 17.77
C ASN A 177 -8.61 -14.66 16.75
N ILE A 178 -7.41 -14.35 16.25
CA ILE A 178 -6.70 -15.12 15.23
C ILE A 178 -5.36 -15.59 15.84
N SER A 179 -4.94 -16.82 15.56
CA SER A 179 -3.63 -17.31 16.01
C SER A 179 -2.49 -16.55 15.30
N GLN A 180 -1.35 -16.37 15.96
CA GLN A 180 -0.21 -15.65 15.37
C GLN A 180 0.19 -16.22 14.01
N LYS A 181 0.24 -17.55 13.89
CA LYS A 181 0.58 -18.23 12.62
C LYS A 181 -0.42 -17.95 11.50
N ALA A 182 -1.71 -17.91 11.82
CA ALA A 182 -2.75 -17.55 10.85
C ALA A 182 -2.66 -16.07 10.46
N LEU A 183 -2.46 -15.19 11.44
CA LEU A 183 -2.32 -13.76 11.23
C LEU A 183 -1.11 -13.41 10.35
N ASP A 184 0.04 -14.06 10.58
CA ASP A 184 1.26 -13.89 9.77
C ASP A 184 1.01 -14.31 8.31
N ARG A 185 0.33 -15.43 8.08
CA ARG A 185 -0.03 -15.89 6.74
C ARG A 185 -1.01 -14.94 6.04
N ILE A 186 -2.04 -14.52 6.75
CA ILE A 186 -3.03 -13.56 6.22
C ILE A 186 -2.35 -12.25 5.85
N CYS A 187 -1.50 -11.71 6.74
CA CYS A 187 -0.78 -10.45 6.50
C CYS A 187 0.08 -10.52 5.24
N SER A 188 0.85 -11.60 5.09
CA SER A 188 1.71 -11.79 3.91
C SER A 188 0.89 -11.96 2.63
N ALA A 189 -0.14 -12.81 2.63
CA ALA A 189 -0.97 -13.06 1.46
C ALA A 189 -1.81 -11.83 1.07
N ALA A 190 -2.41 -11.13 2.05
CA ALA A 190 -3.16 -9.92 1.80
C ALA A 190 -2.27 -8.80 1.23
N SER A 191 -1.03 -8.64 1.71
CA SER A 191 -0.06 -7.70 1.16
C SER A 191 0.28 -8.01 -0.30
N GLU A 192 0.53 -9.30 -0.63
CA GLU A 192 0.87 -9.74 -1.98
C GLU A 192 -0.28 -9.49 -2.97
N LEU A 193 -1.52 -9.72 -2.55
CA LEU A 193 -2.72 -9.59 -3.39
C LEU A 193 -3.37 -8.20 -3.36
N SER A 194 -2.75 -7.21 -2.69
CA SER A 194 -3.26 -5.85 -2.60
C SER A 194 -2.17 -4.81 -2.83
N PHE A 195 -1.43 -4.44 -1.77
CA PHE A 195 -0.40 -3.40 -1.83
C PHE A 195 0.74 -3.74 -2.80
N ASN A 196 1.11 -5.02 -2.96
CA ASN A 196 2.10 -5.46 -3.96
C ASN A 196 1.54 -5.55 -5.39
N ARG A 197 0.34 -5.05 -5.62
CA ARG A 197 -0.32 -4.98 -6.93
C ARG A 197 -0.58 -3.53 -7.38
N ILE A 198 0.04 -2.54 -6.73
CA ILE A 198 -0.07 -1.13 -7.15
C ILE A 198 1.28 -0.57 -7.57
N THR A 199 1.26 0.47 -8.40
CA THR A 199 2.41 1.31 -8.71
C THR A 199 1.96 2.71 -9.11
N VAL A 200 2.71 3.74 -8.73
CA VAL A 200 2.54 5.12 -9.20
C VAL A 200 3.69 5.52 -10.11
N ASP A 201 4.92 5.35 -9.67
CA ASP A 201 6.12 5.85 -10.32
C ASP A 201 7.25 4.81 -10.48
N GLY A 202 7.02 3.59 -10.01
CA GLY A 202 8.00 2.50 -10.13
C GLY A 202 9.08 2.50 -9.05
N ASP A 203 9.04 3.43 -8.07
CA ASP A 203 10.05 3.57 -7.03
C ASP A 203 9.65 2.92 -5.71
N THR A 204 10.57 2.15 -5.09
CA THR A 204 10.36 1.47 -3.81
C THR A 204 10.91 2.31 -2.66
N SER A 205 10.08 2.59 -1.66
CA SER A 205 10.46 3.40 -0.50
C SER A 205 11.32 2.66 0.52
N THR A 206 11.95 3.44 1.39
CA THR A 206 12.78 2.98 2.51
C THR A 206 11.99 2.65 3.77
N ASN A 207 10.69 3.03 3.83
CA ASN A 207 9.92 3.09 5.08
C ASN A 207 8.69 2.19 5.16
N ASP A 208 8.37 1.49 4.10
CA ASP A 208 7.09 0.84 3.93
C ASP A 208 6.79 -0.23 4.95
N ALA A 209 5.54 -0.25 5.42
CA ALA A 209 5.06 -1.25 6.35
C ALA A 209 3.54 -1.43 6.29
N LEU A 210 3.11 -2.68 6.38
CA LEU A 210 1.76 -3.08 6.74
C LEU A 210 1.81 -3.69 8.15
N ALA A 211 0.98 -3.20 9.07
CA ALA A 211 0.71 -3.85 10.35
C ALA A 211 -0.74 -4.34 10.36
N LEU A 212 -0.91 -5.65 10.50
CA LEU A 212 -2.20 -6.32 10.67
C LEU A 212 -2.36 -6.74 12.13
N ILE A 213 -3.45 -6.29 12.75
CA ILE A 213 -3.71 -6.42 14.20
C ILE A 213 -4.99 -7.25 14.39
N SER A 214 -4.89 -8.30 15.22
CA SER A 214 -6.03 -9.06 15.74
C SER A 214 -6.18 -8.74 17.21
N SER A 215 -7.25 -8.01 17.57
CA SER A 215 -7.46 -7.61 18.98
C SER A 215 -8.03 -8.73 19.83
N GLY A 216 -8.80 -9.64 19.24
CA GLY A 216 -9.50 -10.71 19.96
C GLY A 216 -10.70 -10.21 20.77
N SER A 217 -11.10 -8.95 20.61
CA SER A 217 -12.18 -8.36 21.40
C SER A 217 -13.59 -8.89 21.06
N LEU A 218 -13.74 -9.57 19.92
CA LEU A 218 -14.98 -10.27 19.56
C LEU A 218 -15.27 -11.44 20.52
N GLY A 219 -14.22 -12.05 21.08
CA GLY A 219 -14.35 -13.15 22.03
C GLY A 219 -14.59 -14.53 21.37
N ASN A 220 -14.46 -14.65 20.07
CA ASN A 220 -14.54 -15.91 19.34
C ASN A 220 -13.40 -16.88 19.73
N SER A 221 -13.60 -18.18 19.49
CA SER A 221 -12.53 -19.18 19.57
C SER A 221 -11.38 -18.81 18.64
N GLU A 222 -10.14 -19.09 19.05
CA GLU A 222 -8.97 -18.74 18.27
C GLU A 222 -8.99 -19.43 16.88
N ILE A 223 -8.94 -18.62 15.82
CA ILE A 223 -8.97 -19.09 14.42
C ILE A 223 -7.57 -19.47 13.99
N ASN A 224 -7.39 -20.71 13.55
CA ASN A 224 -6.16 -21.25 13.04
C ASN A 224 -6.21 -21.44 11.52
N VAL A 225 -5.06 -21.68 10.91
CA VAL A 225 -4.98 -22.04 9.50
C VAL A 225 -5.73 -23.33 9.23
N GLY A 226 -6.71 -23.27 8.31
CA GLY A 226 -7.55 -24.41 7.93
C GLY A 226 -8.85 -24.54 8.71
N ASP A 227 -9.10 -23.69 9.70
CA ASP A 227 -10.39 -23.62 10.37
C ASP A 227 -11.48 -23.07 9.41
N ALA A 228 -12.74 -23.36 9.69
CA ALA A 228 -13.87 -22.98 8.81
C ALA A 228 -13.95 -21.46 8.55
N ASP A 229 -13.66 -20.63 9.57
CA ASP A 229 -13.74 -19.20 9.48
C ASP A 229 -12.48 -18.53 8.90
N TYR A 230 -11.37 -19.28 8.70
CA TYR A 230 -10.10 -18.75 8.23
C TYR A 230 -10.23 -18.02 6.88
N GLU A 231 -10.92 -18.65 5.94
CA GLU A 231 -11.10 -18.10 4.59
C GLU A 231 -11.98 -16.85 4.58
N SER A 232 -13.04 -16.81 5.41
CA SER A 232 -13.90 -15.65 5.57
C SER A 232 -13.12 -14.46 6.12
N VAL A 233 -12.30 -14.68 7.15
CA VAL A 233 -11.43 -13.66 7.75
C VAL A 233 -10.39 -13.17 6.75
N PHE A 234 -9.73 -14.08 6.04
CA PHE A 234 -8.76 -13.74 5.01
C PHE A 234 -9.37 -12.85 3.92
N ARG A 235 -10.52 -13.24 3.37
CA ARG A 235 -11.22 -12.46 2.33
C ARG A 235 -11.65 -11.08 2.81
N GLY A 236 -12.14 -10.97 4.04
CA GLY A 236 -12.52 -9.69 4.62
C GLY A 236 -11.34 -8.74 4.79
N ILE A 237 -10.21 -9.24 5.30
CA ILE A 237 -8.97 -8.48 5.44
C ILE A 237 -8.42 -8.10 4.06
N LEU A 238 -8.40 -9.04 3.11
CA LEU A 238 -7.95 -8.81 1.74
C LEU A 238 -8.78 -7.70 1.06
N LEU A 239 -10.10 -7.72 1.21
CA LEU A 239 -10.99 -6.69 0.66
C LEU A 239 -10.60 -5.29 1.18
N VAL A 240 -10.41 -5.13 2.49
CA VAL A 240 -9.99 -3.85 3.08
C VAL A 240 -8.61 -3.42 2.55
N CYS A 241 -7.65 -4.35 2.47
CA CYS A 241 -6.32 -4.08 1.93
C CYS A 241 -6.36 -3.67 0.45
N GLN A 242 -7.17 -4.34 -0.37
CA GLN A 242 -7.32 -4.03 -1.80
C GLN A 242 -7.95 -2.65 -2.01
N GLU A 243 -9.00 -2.32 -1.27
CA GLU A 243 -9.63 -1.01 -1.38
C GLU A 243 -8.68 0.13 -0.94
N LEU A 244 -7.90 -0.08 0.12
CA LEU A 244 -6.86 0.87 0.53
C LEU A 244 -5.74 1.00 -0.51
N ALA A 245 -5.33 -0.10 -1.13
CA ALA A 245 -4.32 -0.12 -2.18
C ALA A 245 -4.80 0.63 -3.44
N LYS A 246 -6.05 0.39 -3.87
CA LYS A 246 -6.68 1.14 -4.98
C LYS A 246 -6.79 2.63 -4.66
N ASP A 247 -7.15 3.00 -3.41
CA ASP A 247 -7.20 4.40 -2.99
C ASP A 247 -5.82 5.08 -3.06
N ILE A 248 -4.73 4.36 -2.78
CA ILE A 248 -3.36 4.87 -2.94
C ILE A 248 -3.06 5.14 -4.43
N ALA A 249 -3.35 4.19 -5.32
CA ALA A 249 -3.14 4.36 -6.74
C ALA A 249 -4.00 5.49 -7.34
N ARG A 250 -5.26 5.63 -6.90
CA ARG A 250 -6.16 6.73 -7.31
C ARG A 250 -5.69 8.11 -6.84
N ASP A 251 -5.00 8.16 -5.72
CA ASP A 251 -4.46 9.38 -5.12
C ASP A 251 -2.97 9.55 -5.43
N GLY A 252 -2.47 8.90 -6.48
CA GLY A 252 -1.10 9.07 -6.96
C GLY A 252 -0.79 10.54 -7.24
N GLU A 253 0.45 10.98 -6.97
CA GLU A 253 0.86 12.37 -7.18
C GLU A 253 0.53 12.85 -8.60
N GLY A 254 -0.34 13.86 -8.70
CA GLY A 254 -0.80 14.41 -9.98
C GLY A 254 -1.71 13.50 -10.80
N ALA A 255 -2.20 12.38 -10.24
CA ALA A 255 -3.09 11.48 -10.95
C ALA A 255 -4.42 12.14 -11.34
N THR A 256 -4.84 11.91 -12.58
CA THR A 256 -6.16 12.30 -13.10
C THR A 256 -7.02 11.09 -13.44
N LYS A 257 -6.39 9.92 -13.61
CA LYS A 257 -7.05 8.66 -13.96
C LYS A 257 -6.52 7.50 -13.16
N PHE A 258 -7.41 6.60 -12.79
CA PHE A 258 -7.09 5.31 -12.19
C PHE A 258 -7.03 4.25 -13.29
N ILE A 259 -6.00 3.43 -13.26
CA ILE A 259 -5.73 2.45 -14.30
C ILE A 259 -5.71 1.05 -13.70
N THR A 260 -6.51 0.16 -14.24
CA THR A 260 -6.45 -1.28 -13.95
C THR A 260 -5.82 -2.00 -15.14
N VAL A 261 -4.75 -2.73 -14.91
CA VAL A 261 -4.10 -3.58 -15.92
C VAL A 261 -4.32 -5.03 -15.54
N ASN A 262 -5.15 -5.72 -16.31
CA ASN A 262 -5.40 -7.16 -16.18
C ASN A 262 -4.58 -7.90 -17.22
N VAL A 263 -3.78 -8.86 -16.78
CA VAL A 263 -3.01 -9.75 -17.66
C VAL A 263 -3.40 -11.19 -17.36
N SER A 264 -3.77 -11.93 -18.39
CA SER A 264 -4.21 -13.31 -18.28
C SER A 264 -3.54 -14.22 -19.31
N GLY A 265 -3.58 -15.53 -19.10
CA GLY A 265 -3.13 -16.50 -20.07
C GLY A 265 -1.63 -16.68 -20.17
N GLY A 266 -0.82 -16.04 -19.30
CA GLY A 266 0.62 -16.23 -19.25
C GLY A 266 1.02 -17.62 -18.76
N LYS A 267 2.26 -18.03 -18.99
CA LYS A 267 2.78 -19.36 -18.57
C LYS A 267 2.93 -19.49 -17.08
N SER A 268 3.05 -18.35 -16.38
CA SER A 268 3.18 -18.25 -14.93
C SER A 268 2.59 -16.94 -14.42
N GLU A 269 2.20 -16.92 -13.14
CA GLU A 269 1.84 -15.68 -12.44
C GLU A 269 2.96 -14.62 -12.55
N SER A 270 4.23 -15.05 -12.53
CA SER A 270 5.38 -14.15 -12.66
C SER A 270 5.42 -13.46 -14.01
N GLU A 271 5.14 -14.16 -15.12
CA GLU A 271 5.05 -13.56 -16.45
C GLU A 271 3.91 -12.54 -16.52
N CYS A 272 2.70 -12.93 -16.07
CA CYS A 272 1.57 -12.01 -16.01
C CYS A 272 1.90 -10.75 -15.20
N LYS A 273 2.55 -10.93 -14.03
CA LYS A 273 2.96 -9.83 -13.15
C LYS A 273 3.99 -8.90 -13.81
N ASN A 274 5.00 -9.46 -14.47
CA ASN A 274 6.03 -8.68 -15.18
C ASN A 274 5.42 -7.83 -16.29
N VAL A 275 4.52 -8.42 -17.10
CA VAL A 275 3.82 -7.71 -18.17
C VAL A 275 2.92 -6.61 -17.60
N ALA A 276 2.12 -6.92 -16.58
CA ALA A 276 1.23 -5.95 -15.95
C ALA A 276 1.99 -4.72 -15.44
N PHE A 277 3.10 -4.93 -14.71
CA PHE A 277 3.95 -3.83 -14.24
C PHE A 277 4.67 -3.10 -15.37
N ALA A 278 5.14 -3.80 -16.40
CA ALA A 278 5.79 -3.15 -17.54
C ALA A 278 4.85 -2.17 -18.26
N VAL A 279 3.57 -2.49 -18.34
CA VAL A 279 2.53 -1.60 -18.89
C VAL A 279 2.19 -0.48 -17.92
N ALA A 280 1.90 -0.83 -16.65
CA ALA A 280 1.49 0.11 -15.60
C ALA A 280 2.55 1.17 -15.26
N GLU A 281 3.84 0.86 -15.44
CA GLU A 281 4.98 1.74 -15.15
C GLU A 281 5.54 2.45 -16.39
N SER A 282 5.04 2.13 -17.59
CA SER A 282 5.55 2.75 -18.81
C SER A 282 5.20 4.25 -18.88
N PRO A 283 6.17 5.18 -18.83
CA PRO A 283 5.87 6.61 -18.96
C PRO A 283 5.13 6.93 -20.26
N LEU A 284 5.44 6.21 -21.35
CA LEU A 284 4.77 6.40 -22.64
C LEU A 284 3.30 5.97 -22.60
N VAL A 285 2.99 4.86 -21.94
CA VAL A 285 1.60 4.42 -21.74
C VAL A 285 0.86 5.41 -20.83
N LYS A 286 1.44 5.73 -19.66
CA LYS A 286 0.83 6.61 -18.67
C LYS A 286 0.54 8.02 -19.22
N THR A 287 1.44 8.59 -20.02
CA THR A 287 1.24 9.90 -20.67
C THR A 287 0.21 9.84 -21.80
N ALA A 288 0.10 8.74 -22.52
CA ALA A 288 -0.97 8.55 -23.50
C ALA A 288 -2.35 8.52 -22.82
N LEU A 289 -2.46 7.77 -21.71
CA LEU A 289 -3.71 7.71 -20.95
C LEU A 289 -4.08 9.07 -20.33
N PHE A 290 -3.10 9.85 -19.86
CA PHE A 290 -3.32 11.23 -19.44
C PHE A 290 -3.93 12.08 -20.56
N ALA A 291 -3.39 11.95 -21.77
CA ALA A 291 -3.87 12.68 -22.96
C ALA A 291 -5.18 12.12 -23.55
N ALA A 292 -5.77 11.07 -22.95
CA ALA A 292 -6.89 10.30 -23.52
C ALA A 292 -6.58 9.77 -24.94
N ASP A 293 -5.32 9.43 -25.21
CA ASP A 293 -4.84 8.85 -26.47
C ASP A 293 -4.82 7.32 -26.36
N ALA A 294 -5.61 6.64 -27.20
CA ALA A 294 -5.69 5.18 -27.28
C ALA A 294 -4.44 4.58 -27.94
N ASN A 295 -3.26 4.94 -27.46
CA ASN A 295 -2.00 4.56 -28.06
C ASN A 295 -1.64 3.10 -27.80
N TRP A 296 -2.38 2.19 -28.45
CA TRP A 296 -2.16 0.75 -28.32
C TRP A 296 -0.74 0.32 -28.70
N GLY A 297 -0.06 1.04 -29.62
CA GLY A 297 1.31 0.77 -29.99
C GLY A 297 2.28 0.89 -28.80
N ARG A 298 2.05 1.85 -27.89
CA ARG A 298 2.84 1.99 -26.65
C ARG A 298 2.55 0.85 -25.67
N VAL A 299 1.30 0.40 -25.58
CA VAL A 299 0.95 -0.77 -24.75
C VAL A 299 1.62 -2.02 -25.32
N LEU A 300 1.50 -2.27 -26.64
CA LEU A 300 2.13 -3.40 -27.31
C LEU A 300 3.65 -3.42 -27.09
N ALA A 301 4.31 -2.27 -27.23
CA ALA A 301 5.74 -2.15 -26.97
C ALA A 301 6.12 -2.46 -25.51
N ALA A 302 5.28 -2.07 -24.55
CA ALA A 302 5.49 -2.39 -23.15
C ALA A 302 5.30 -3.89 -22.86
N VAL A 303 4.28 -4.52 -23.46
CA VAL A 303 4.06 -5.98 -23.41
C VAL A 303 5.27 -6.71 -24.02
N GLY A 304 5.66 -6.36 -25.25
CA GLY A 304 6.70 -7.05 -25.98
C GLY A 304 8.07 -7.05 -25.31
N ARG A 305 8.37 -6.06 -24.46
CA ARG A 305 9.63 -6.04 -23.68
C ARG A 305 9.60 -6.89 -22.40
N ALA A 306 8.42 -7.39 -22.01
CA ALA A 306 8.21 -8.04 -20.72
C ALA A 306 7.74 -9.48 -20.80
N ILE A 307 7.24 -9.92 -21.97
CA ILE A 307 6.87 -11.31 -22.22
C ILE A 307 8.11 -12.20 -22.31
N ASP A 308 7.97 -13.47 -22.00
CA ASP A 308 9.01 -14.47 -22.20
C ASP A 308 9.31 -14.67 -23.68
N SER A 309 10.56 -15.00 -24.01
CA SER A 309 11.04 -15.10 -25.39
C SER A 309 10.33 -16.16 -26.25
N ASP A 310 9.65 -17.11 -25.64
CA ASP A 310 8.90 -18.20 -26.26
C ASP A 310 7.38 -18.01 -26.20
N THR A 311 6.89 -16.83 -25.77
CA THR A 311 5.46 -16.48 -25.83
C THR A 311 5.09 -16.09 -27.26
N PRO A 312 4.15 -16.81 -27.93
CA PRO A 312 3.76 -16.52 -29.29
C PRO A 312 3.07 -15.17 -29.41
N ILE A 313 3.54 -14.31 -30.33
CA ILE A 313 2.94 -12.98 -30.53
C ILE A 313 1.50 -13.07 -31.04
N GLU A 314 1.21 -14.09 -31.84
CA GLU A 314 -0.12 -14.39 -32.39
C GLU A 314 -1.17 -14.78 -31.33
N ASP A 315 -0.76 -15.08 -30.11
CA ASP A 315 -1.69 -15.35 -29.00
C ASP A 315 -2.03 -14.08 -28.19
N ILE A 316 -1.40 -12.92 -28.51
CA ILE A 316 -1.57 -11.70 -27.74
C ILE A 316 -2.81 -10.92 -28.21
N ASP A 317 -3.74 -10.71 -27.26
CA ASP A 317 -4.88 -9.80 -27.44
C ASP A 317 -4.78 -8.63 -26.44
N ILE A 318 -5.17 -7.42 -26.88
CA ILE A 318 -5.22 -6.23 -26.01
C ILE A 318 -6.56 -5.52 -26.21
N LYS A 319 -7.20 -5.18 -25.07
CA LYS A 319 -8.45 -4.41 -25.05
C LYS A 319 -8.34 -3.23 -24.10
N PHE A 320 -9.02 -2.13 -24.44
CA PHE A 320 -9.39 -1.09 -23.49
C PHE A 320 -10.86 -1.28 -23.11
N GLY A 321 -11.13 -1.62 -21.85
CA GLY A 321 -12.45 -2.12 -21.45
C GLY A 321 -12.85 -3.31 -22.32
N GLU A 322 -13.96 -3.19 -23.05
CA GLU A 322 -14.46 -4.22 -23.97
C GLU A 322 -13.97 -4.03 -25.42
N HIS A 323 -13.30 -2.90 -25.74
CA HIS A 323 -12.88 -2.59 -27.11
C HIS A 323 -11.56 -3.27 -27.45
N SER A 324 -11.61 -4.24 -28.38
CA SER A 324 -10.42 -4.92 -28.90
C SER A 324 -9.63 -3.97 -29.78
N ILE A 325 -8.32 -3.79 -29.46
CA ILE A 325 -7.40 -2.93 -30.21
C ILE A 325 -6.24 -3.73 -30.82
N VAL A 326 -5.93 -4.89 -30.25
CA VAL A 326 -5.04 -5.90 -30.82
C VAL A 326 -5.74 -7.25 -30.71
N ALA A 327 -5.76 -8.01 -31.78
CA ALA A 327 -6.26 -9.37 -31.83
C ALA A 327 -5.27 -10.25 -32.60
N ASN A 328 -4.90 -11.39 -32.01
CA ASN A 328 -3.93 -12.32 -32.56
C ASN A 328 -2.59 -11.62 -32.93
N GLY A 329 -2.12 -10.71 -32.06
CA GLY A 329 -0.88 -9.95 -32.27
C GLY A 329 -0.95 -8.85 -33.34
N LEU A 330 -2.08 -8.64 -33.98
CA LEU A 330 -2.27 -7.67 -35.07
C LEU A 330 -3.29 -6.57 -34.66
N PRO A 331 -3.21 -5.37 -35.27
CA PRO A 331 -4.22 -4.32 -35.05
C PRO A 331 -5.62 -4.85 -35.35
N ALA A 332 -6.56 -4.67 -34.42
CA ALA A 332 -7.96 -4.98 -34.61
C ALA A 332 -8.73 -3.76 -35.14
N ASP A 333 -9.77 -4.02 -35.94
CA ASP A 333 -10.70 -2.96 -36.32
C ASP A 333 -11.50 -2.49 -35.10
N HIS A 334 -11.58 -1.20 -34.88
CA HIS A 334 -12.23 -0.61 -33.70
C HIS A 334 -12.85 0.77 -34.03
N ASP A 335 -13.85 1.16 -33.25
CA ASP A 335 -14.50 2.45 -33.29
C ASP A 335 -13.68 3.46 -32.47
N GLU A 336 -12.96 4.36 -33.17
CA GLU A 336 -12.11 5.36 -32.54
C GLU A 336 -12.88 6.32 -31.62
N ASP A 337 -14.11 6.71 -31.99
CA ASP A 337 -14.93 7.65 -31.21
C ASP A 337 -15.32 7.02 -29.88
N LYS A 338 -15.76 5.78 -29.87
CA LYS A 338 -16.09 5.06 -28.64
C LYS A 338 -14.87 4.81 -27.76
N LEU A 339 -13.73 4.54 -28.37
CA LEU A 339 -12.48 4.33 -27.64
C LEU A 339 -12.00 5.65 -26.99
N ASN A 340 -12.11 6.76 -27.69
CA ASN A 340 -11.81 8.09 -27.14
C ASN A 340 -12.75 8.45 -26.00
N ASP A 341 -14.06 8.19 -26.12
CA ASP A 341 -15.04 8.42 -25.04
C ASP A 341 -14.69 7.60 -23.78
N LEU A 342 -14.29 6.33 -23.95
CA LEU A 342 -13.85 5.47 -22.84
C LEU A 342 -12.61 6.05 -22.14
N LEU A 343 -11.65 6.56 -22.92
CA LEU A 343 -10.40 7.10 -22.35
C LEU A 343 -10.57 8.48 -21.69
N LEU A 344 -11.70 9.14 -21.87
CA LEU A 344 -12.07 10.34 -21.08
C LEU A 344 -12.59 10.00 -19.69
N LEU A 345 -12.95 8.75 -19.41
CA LEU A 345 -13.41 8.32 -18.09
C LEU A 345 -12.28 8.38 -17.04
N PRO A 346 -12.59 8.57 -15.75
CA PRO A 346 -11.63 8.60 -14.69
C PRO A 346 -11.03 7.23 -14.36
N ASP A 347 -11.72 6.15 -14.73
CA ASP A 347 -11.32 4.76 -14.50
C ASP A 347 -11.13 4.07 -15.85
N ILE A 348 -9.91 3.61 -16.12
CA ILE A 348 -9.53 2.94 -17.37
C ILE A 348 -9.10 1.52 -17.06
N GLU A 349 -9.59 0.58 -17.87
CA GLU A 349 -9.20 -0.83 -17.77
C GLU A 349 -8.48 -1.25 -19.06
N ILE A 350 -7.30 -1.88 -18.88
CA ILE A 350 -6.50 -2.49 -19.95
C ILE A 350 -6.47 -3.98 -19.71
N ASN A 351 -7.03 -4.76 -20.64
CA ASN A 351 -7.08 -6.20 -20.59
C ASN A 351 -6.11 -6.79 -21.62
N ILE A 352 -5.16 -7.61 -21.17
CA ILE A 352 -4.10 -8.23 -21.99
C ILE A 352 -4.18 -9.74 -21.80
N ALA A 353 -4.40 -10.46 -22.90
CA ALA A 353 -4.26 -11.91 -22.92
C ALA A 353 -2.92 -12.29 -23.59
N LEU A 354 -2.16 -13.18 -22.95
CA LEU A 354 -0.86 -13.67 -23.44
C LEU A 354 -0.95 -15.08 -24.03
N GLY A 355 -2.10 -15.74 -23.86
CA GLY A 355 -2.34 -17.11 -24.28
C GLY A 355 -3.55 -17.72 -23.57
N LYS A 356 -3.50 -19.02 -23.32
CA LYS A 356 -4.66 -19.82 -22.86
C LYS A 356 -4.45 -20.49 -21.49
N SER A 357 -3.42 -20.16 -20.76
CA SER A 357 -3.24 -20.72 -19.41
C SER A 357 -4.23 -20.11 -18.42
N GLN A 358 -4.24 -20.61 -17.19
CA GLN A 358 -5.19 -20.16 -16.15
C GLN A 358 -4.61 -19.05 -15.27
N GLU A 359 -3.36 -18.66 -15.53
CA GLU A 359 -2.68 -17.67 -14.73
C GLU A 359 -3.16 -16.27 -15.06
N ASP A 360 -3.43 -15.48 -14.05
CA ASP A 360 -3.86 -14.09 -14.19
C ASP A 360 -3.28 -13.18 -13.10
N VAL A 361 -3.12 -11.92 -13.43
CA VAL A 361 -2.67 -10.87 -12.50
C VAL A 361 -3.36 -9.56 -12.83
N THR A 362 -3.84 -8.89 -11.79
CA THR A 362 -4.30 -7.51 -11.86
C THR A 362 -3.32 -6.59 -11.14
N VAL A 363 -2.95 -5.48 -11.77
CA VAL A 363 -2.14 -4.38 -11.21
C VAL A 363 -2.92 -3.08 -11.32
N TRP A 364 -2.86 -2.23 -10.28
CA TRP A 364 -3.49 -0.92 -10.29
C TRP A 364 -2.44 0.18 -10.34
N SER A 365 -2.72 1.23 -11.11
CA SER A 365 -1.83 2.37 -11.33
C SER A 365 -2.64 3.65 -11.55
N CYS A 366 -1.96 4.70 -11.95
CA CYS A 366 -2.54 5.95 -12.40
C CYS A 366 -1.83 6.44 -13.67
N ASP A 367 -2.37 7.45 -14.32
CA ASP A 367 -1.73 8.17 -15.41
C ASP A 367 -0.51 8.99 -14.94
N LEU A 368 0.18 9.64 -15.87
CA LEU A 368 1.32 10.54 -15.60
C LEU A 368 1.03 11.91 -16.20
N SER A 369 0.67 12.86 -15.34
CA SER A 369 0.34 14.23 -15.70
C SER A 369 1.53 15.19 -15.56
N TYR A 370 1.37 16.44 -15.99
CA TYR A 370 2.32 17.52 -15.73
C TYR A 370 2.48 17.83 -14.24
N ASP A 371 1.43 17.59 -13.44
CA ASP A 371 1.45 17.84 -12.01
C ASP A 371 2.38 16.90 -11.26
N TYR A 372 2.56 15.64 -11.73
CA TYR A 372 3.56 14.76 -11.16
C TYR A 372 4.96 15.39 -11.21
N VAL A 373 5.34 15.93 -12.37
CA VAL A 373 6.65 16.59 -12.53
C VAL A 373 6.75 17.83 -11.65
N ARG A 374 5.71 18.66 -11.60
CA ARG A 374 5.68 19.86 -10.77
C ARG A 374 5.84 19.54 -9.29
N ILE A 375 5.05 18.60 -8.77
CA ILE A 375 5.07 18.20 -7.34
C ILE A 375 6.47 17.70 -6.96
N ASN A 376 7.09 16.87 -7.80
CA ASN A 376 8.38 16.26 -7.49
C ASN A 376 9.57 17.21 -7.71
N ALA A 377 9.50 18.12 -8.68
CA ALA A 377 10.51 19.16 -8.90
C ALA A 377 10.54 20.17 -7.72
N GLU A 378 9.40 20.42 -7.09
CA GLU A 378 9.24 21.39 -5.98
C GLU A 378 9.21 20.72 -4.60
N TYR A 379 9.50 19.42 -4.50
CA TYR A 379 9.30 18.64 -3.26
C TYR A 379 10.07 19.15 -2.05
N ARG A 380 11.23 19.82 -2.26
CA ARG A 380 12.07 20.39 -1.20
C ARG A 380 12.02 21.93 -1.10
N SER A 381 11.23 22.60 -1.93
CA SER A 381 11.14 24.06 -1.95
C SER A 381 10.05 24.60 -1.04
#